data_9cb7c84dc672ecc9f44dcc4a4058245e
#
_entry.id   9cb7c84dc672ecc9f44dcc4a4058245e
#
_cell.length_a   1.000
_cell.length_b   1.000
_cell.length_c   1.000
_cell.angle_alpha   90.00
_cell.angle_beta   90.00
_cell.angle_gamma   90.00
#
_symmetry.space_group_name_H-M   'P 1'
#
loop_
_entity.id
_entity.type
_entity.pdbx_description
1 polymer ?
#
loop_
_entity_poly.entity_id
_entity_poly.type
_entity_poly.pdbx_seq_one_letter_code
_entity_poly.pdbx_strand_id
1 'polypeptide(L)'
;MSEPGKHSPLDPLFDTNPWYKDVLGGYRDLRADELISGHQAGWEVDSLCINTAVYLPWLLGQCLKAGVVIKRAVLSHIREAKGMSHTGKPADIVVNATGLGSLKLGGVEDKTMAPARGQIVLVRNECTPMLSSSGTEDGPAEVLYIMQRAGGGGTVLGGTYDIGNWESAPDPNIALRIMKRVVDARPDITGGRGVEGLSVVRHAVGLRPYREGGVRIEEERLDDGTWIVHNYGHSGWGYQGSYGCAEAVVELVERLRRRTGSKI
;
A
#
# COMPACT_ATOMS: atom_id res chain seq x y z
N MET A 1 -0.51 -6.58 -26.00
CA MET A 1 0.07 -5.26 -26.31
C MET A 1 -0.90 -4.23 -25.78
N SER A 2 -0.53 -3.50 -24.71
CA SER A 2 -1.34 -2.40 -24.18
C SER A 2 -1.44 -1.29 -25.23
N GLU A 3 -2.62 -0.70 -25.36
CA GLU A 3 -2.84 0.46 -26.24
C GLU A 3 -1.83 1.59 -25.91
N PRO A 4 -1.24 2.26 -26.92
CA PRO A 4 -0.34 3.39 -26.68
C PRO A 4 -1.12 4.50 -25.97
N GLY A 5 -0.75 4.83 -24.73
CA GLY A 5 -1.27 5.98 -23.97
C GLY A 5 -1.94 5.70 -22.63
N LYS A 6 -2.12 4.45 -22.22
CA LYS A 6 -2.60 4.11 -20.86
C LYS A 6 -1.48 3.42 -20.08
N HIS A 7 -0.65 4.21 -19.42
CA HIS A 7 0.31 3.69 -18.45
C HIS A 7 -0.44 3.19 -17.22
N SER A 8 -0.20 1.93 -16.84
CA SER A 8 -0.62 1.42 -15.54
C SER A 8 0.21 2.11 -14.44
N PRO A 9 -0.37 2.47 -13.29
CA PRO A 9 0.41 2.92 -12.14
C PRO A 9 1.45 1.90 -11.65
N LEU A 10 1.37 0.67 -12.16
CA LEU A 10 2.32 -0.41 -11.87
C LEU A 10 3.43 -0.54 -12.91
N ASP A 11 3.33 0.16 -14.06
CA ASP A 11 4.33 0.08 -15.14
C ASP A 11 5.77 0.31 -14.67
N PRO A 12 6.05 1.28 -13.75
CA PRO A 12 7.41 1.49 -13.25
C PRO A 12 8.00 0.31 -12.47
N LEU A 13 7.16 -0.64 -12.02
CA LEU A 13 7.61 -1.86 -11.36
C LEU A 13 8.15 -2.91 -12.32
N PHE A 14 7.68 -2.85 -13.56
CA PHE A 14 7.95 -3.84 -14.60
C PHE A 14 8.78 -3.25 -15.74
N ASP A 15 9.48 -2.13 -15.46
CA ASP A 15 10.47 -1.57 -16.37
C ASP A 15 11.65 -2.54 -16.51
N THR A 16 12.20 -2.69 -17.69
CA THR A 16 13.39 -3.51 -17.98
C THR A 16 14.66 -3.00 -17.28
N ASN A 17 14.66 -1.74 -16.82
CA ASN A 17 15.73 -1.15 -16.00
C ASN A 17 15.10 -0.47 -14.77
N PRO A 18 14.60 -1.24 -13.79
CA PRO A 18 13.88 -0.68 -12.67
C PRO A 18 14.80 0.15 -11.77
N TRP A 19 14.31 1.30 -11.31
CA TRP A 19 15.07 2.24 -10.46
C TRP A 19 15.63 1.61 -9.18
N TYR A 20 15.01 0.55 -8.68
CA TYR A 20 15.45 -0.15 -7.46
C TYR A 20 16.60 -1.15 -7.69
N LYS A 21 17.02 -1.36 -8.93
CA LYS A 21 18.08 -2.28 -9.31
C LYS A 21 19.38 -2.06 -8.51
N ASP A 22 19.74 -0.79 -8.32
CA ASP A 22 20.97 -0.40 -7.62
C ASP A 22 20.73 -0.17 -6.11
N VAL A 23 19.48 -0.27 -5.64
CA VAL A 23 19.10 -0.01 -4.25
C VAL A 23 18.88 -1.30 -3.46
N LEU A 24 18.25 -2.29 -4.11
CA LEU A 24 17.96 -3.58 -3.48
C LEU A 24 19.08 -4.58 -3.79
N GLY A 25 19.43 -5.40 -2.80
CA GLY A 25 20.43 -6.46 -2.97
C GLY A 25 19.93 -7.61 -3.86
N GLY A 26 20.89 -8.45 -4.31
CA GLY A 26 20.58 -9.70 -4.98
C GLY A 26 19.94 -9.57 -6.36
N TYR A 27 19.97 -8.38 -6.97
CA TYR A 27 19.38 -8.20 -8.30
C TYR A 27 20.07 -9.06 -9.35
N ARG A 28 19.29 -9.83 -10.10
CA ARG A 28 19.71 -10.55 -11.29
C ARG A 28 18.57 -10.72 -12.29
N ASP A 29 18.90 -10.70 -13.55
CA ASP A 29 17.95 -11.08 -14.59
C ASP A 29 17.72 -12.59 -14.57
N LEU A 30 16.47 -13.02 -14.80
CA LEU A 30 16.10 -14.43 -14.91
C LEU A 30 16.43 -14.96 -16.31
N ARG A 31 16.89 -16.23 -16.35
CA ARG A 31 17.05 -16.94 -17.61
C ARG A 31 15.70 -17.34 -18.18
N ALA A 32 15.66 -17.65 -19.46
CA ALA A 32 14.43 -18.05 -20.16
C ALA A 32 13.73 -19.28 -19.55
N ASP A 33 14.50 -20.19 -18.97
CA ASP A 33 14.00 -21.39 -18.28
C ASP A 33 13.47 -21.15 -16.86
N GLU A 34 13.74 -19.96 -16.30
CA GLU A 34 13.25 -19.52 -14.98
C GLU A 34 11.98 -18.66 -15.09
N LEU A 35 11.63 -18.22 -16.32
CA LEU A 35 10.46 -17.38 -16.52
C LEU A 35 9.16 -18.16 -16.37
N ILE A 36 8.14 -17.51 -15.82
CA ILE A 36 6.77 -18.03 -15.87
C ILE A 36 6.33 -18.08 -17.33
N SER A 37 5.59 -19.12 -17.68
CA SER A 37 5.05 -19.28 -19.04
C SER A 37 4.34 -18.00 -19.52
N GLY A 38 4.62 -17.60 -20.76
CA GLY A 38 4.05 -16.41 -21.38
C GLY A 38 4.78 -15.09 -21.08
N HIS A 39 5.79 -15.11 -20.21
CA HIS A 39 6.57 -13.91 -19.89
C HIS A 39 7.85 -13.81 -20.73
N GLN A 40 8.23 -12.58 -21.11
CA GLN A 40 9.36 -12.30 -21.98
C GLN A 40 10.63 -11.90 -21.21
N ALA A 41 10.47 -11.39 -19.99
CA ALA A 41 11.57 -10.96 -19.13
C ALA A 41 11.16 -11.14 -17.66
N GLY A 42 12.13 -11.22 -16.79
CA GLY A 42 11.94 -11.27 -15.35
C GLY A 42 13.26 -11.03 -14.63
N TRP A 43 13.17 -10.68 -13.38
CA TRP A 43 14.34 -10.49 -12.50
C TRP A 43 14.01 -10.94 -11.08
N GLU A 44 15.04 -11.20 -10.34
CA GLU A 44 15.00 -11.52 -8.92
C GLU A 44 15.73 -10.43 -8.14
N VAL A 45 15.25 -10.17 -6.93
CA VAL A 45 15.81 -9.14 -6.05
C VAL A 45 15.48 -9.51 -4.59
N ASP A 46 16.38 -9.15 -3.67
CA ASP A 46 16.12 -9.29 -2.24
C ASP A 46 14.96 -8.37 -1.83
N SER A 47 13.97 -8.94 -1.18
CA SER A 47 12.79 -8.22 -0.75
C SER A 47 12.26 -8.78 0.57
N LEU A 48 11.21 -8.16 1.10
CA LEU A 48 10.57 -8.61 2.32
C LEU A 48 9.04 -8.54 2.19
N CYS A 49 8.36 -9.42 2.90
CA CYS A 49 6.91 -9.41 3.02
C CYS A 49 6.51 -9.05 4.46
N ILE A 50 5.78 -7.95 4.61
CA ILE A 50 5.34 -7.45 5.91
C ILE A 50 4.04 -8.15 6.31
N ASN A 51 4.04 -8.88 7.44
CA ASN A 51 2.81 -9.35 8.05
C ASN A 51 2.13 -8.20 8.81
N THR A 52 1.25 -7.48 8.13
CA THR A 52 0.58 -6.27 8.66
C THR A 52 -0.30 -6.56 9.88
N ALA A 53 -0.80 -7.78 10.04
CA ALA A 53 -1.58 -8.18 11.20
C ALA A 53 -0.73 -8.24 12.49
N VAL A 54 0.59 -8.42 12.36
CA VAL A 54 1.56 -8.37 13.47
C VAL A 54 2.19 -6.99 13.58
N TYR A 55 2.59 -6.40 12.44
CA TYR A 55 3.32 -5.15 12.41
C TYR A 55 2.53 -3.97 12.97
N LEU A 56 1.24 -3.82 12.61
CA LEU A 56 0.44 -2.69 13.08
C LEU A 56 0.20 -2.68 14.60
N PRO A 57 -0.20 -3.81 15.25
CA PRO A 57 -0.29 -3.86 16.71
C PRO A 57 1.06 -3.63 17.40
N TRP A 58 2.16 -4.14 16.83
CA TRP A 58 3.49 -3.89 17.36
C TRP A 58 3.84 -2.40 17.31
N LEU A 59 3.64 -1.74 16.14
CA LEU A 59 3.91 -0.32 15.98
C LEU A 59 3.06 0.53 16.93
N LEU A 60 1.77 0.20 17.06
CA LEU A 60 0.87 0.83 18.02
C LEU A 60 1.42 0.72 19.44
N GLY A 61 1.90 -0.47 19.82
CA GLY A 61 2.54 -0.69 21.13
C GLY A 61 3.80 0.16 21.33
N GLN A 62 4.63 0.37 20.29
CA GLN A 62 5.80 1.27 20.38
C GLN A 62 5.37 2.73 20.57
N CYS A 63 4.34 3.18 19.84
CA CYS A 63 3.79 4.53 20.02
C CYS A 63 3.30 4.77 21.45
N LEU A 64 2.53 3.82 22.00
CA LEU A 64 2.03 3.93 23.39
C LEU A 64 3.19 3.95 24.42
N LYS A 65 4.22 3.12 24.24
CA LYS A 65 5.43 3.13 25.09
C LYS A 65 6.18 4.46 25.01
N ALA A 66 6.16 5.13 23.86
CA ALA A 66 6.73 6.45 23.66
C ALA A 66 5.86 7.60 24.22
N GLY A 67 4.73 7.29 24.86
CA GLY A 67 3.83 8.27 25.46
C GLY A 67 2.82 8.88 24.50
N VAL A 68 2.68 8.35 23.31
CA VAL A 68 1.66 8.82 22.36
C VAL A 68 0.26 8.48 22.89
N VAL A 69 -0.62 9.46 22.95
CA VAL A 69 -2.02 9.28 23.32
C VAL A 69 -2.86 9.03 22.07
N ILE A 70 -3.62 7.93 22.09
CA ILE A 70 -4.47 7.55 20.96
C ILE A 70 -5.92 7.82 21.32
N LYS A 71 -6.61 8.56 20.43
CA LYS A 71 -8.02 8.88 20.58
C LYS A 71 -8.75 8.61 19.27
N ARG A 72 -9.86 7.88 19.34
CA ARG A 72 -10.74 7.68 18.19
C ARG A 72 -11.69 8.87 18.07
N ALA A 73 -11.70 9.51 16.89
CA ALA A 73 -12.59 10.62 16.59
C ALA A 73 -12.98 10.61 15.11
N VAL A 74 -14.08 11.28 14.79
CA VAL A 74 -14.48 11.60 13.41
C VAL A 74 -14.40 13.11 13.28
N LEU A 75 -13.67 13.58 12.28
CA LEU A 75 -13.51 15.00 11.99
C LEU A 75 -14.30 15.35 10.73
N SER A 76 -15.04 16.44 10.78
CA SER A 76 -15.68 17.05 9.60
C SER A 76 -14.73 18.03 8.88
N HIS A 77 -13.81 18.63 9.62
CA HIS A 77 -12.84 19.58 9.11
C HIS A 77 -11.48 19.41 9.80
N ILE A 78 -10.37 19.55 9.04
CA ILE A 78 -9.00 19.36 9.53
C ILE A 78 -8.66 20.29 10.72
N ARG A 79 -9.25 21.47 10.81
CA ARG A 79 -9.06 22.45 11.93
C ARG A 79 -9.44 21.87 13.29
N GLU A 80 -10.39 20.94 13.35
CA GLU A 80 -10.84 20.33 14.61
C GLU A 80 -9.70 19.57 15.30
N ALA A 81 -8.75 19.03 14.52
CA ALA A 81 -7.59 18.31 15.04
C ALA A 81 -6.71 19.17 15.97
N LYS A 82 -6.64 20.49 15.72
CA LYS A 82 -5.88 21.43 16.53
C LYS A 82 -6.30 21.41 18.00
N GLY A 83 -7.60 21.30 18.26
CA GLY A 83 -8.18 21.26 19.61
C GLY A 83 -8.14 19.90 20.30
N MET A 84 -7.65 18.85 19.62
CA MET A 84 -7.69 17.48 20.14
C MET A 84 -6.42 17.05 20.89
N SER A 85 -5.46 17.93 21.07
CA SER A 85 -4.24 17.63 21.83
C SER A 85 -4.58 17.19 23.26
N HIS A 86 -3.94 16.13 23.73
CA HIS A 86 -4.10 15.59 25.09
C HIS A 86 -3.51 16.52 26.18
N THR A 87 -2.68 17.49 25.78
CA THR A 87 -2.05 18.44 26.70
C THR A 87 -3.01 19.53 27.19
N GLY A 88 -4.21 19.62 26.64
CA GLY A 88 -5.18 20.69 26.91
C GLY A 88 -4.86 22.01 26.22
N LYS A 89 -3.74 22.07 25.49
CA LYS A 89 -3.36 23.23 24.66
C LYS A 89 -3.61 22.89 23.18
N PRO A 90 -3.99 23.85 22.35
CA PRO A 90 -4.08 23.63 20.90
C PRO A 90 -2.74 23.11 20.34
N ALA A 91 -2.81 22.22 19.36
CA ALA A 91 -1.63 21.77 18.65
C ALA A 91 -1.11 22.87 17.72
N ASP A 92 0.20 23.08 17.69
CA ASP A 92 0.84 24.05 16.80
C ASP A 92 0.91 23.53 15.35
N ILE A 93 1.06 22.21 15.21
CA ILE A 93 1.20 21.53 13.94
C ILE A 93 0.28 20.29 13.94
N VAL A 94 -0.46 20.09 12.88
CA VAL A 94 -1.30 18.91 12.64
C VAL A 94 -0.71 18.11 11.48
N VAL A 95 -0.52 16.82 11.68
CA VAL A 95 -0.12 15.90 10.58
C VAL A 95 -1.38 15.25 10.02
N ASN A 96 -1.64 15.44 8.73
CA ASN A 96 -2.74 14.80 8.02
C ASN A 96 -2.29 13.50 7.34
N ALA A 97 -2.64 12.37 7.91
CA ALA A 97 -2.41 11.04 7.35
C ALA A 97 -3.75 10.29 7.12
N THR A 98 -4.80 11.01 6.69
CA THR A 98 -6.17 10.47 6.62
C THR A 98 -6.45 9.60 5.38
N GLY A 99 -5.47 9.43 4.48
CA GLY A 99 -5.61 8.59 3.29
C GLY A 99 -6.81 8.98 2.44
N LEU A 100 -7.70 8.05 2.11
CA LEU A 100 -8.94 8.32 1.35
C LEU A 100 -9.86 9.35 2.03
N GLY A 101 -9.75 9.52 3.34
CA GLY A 101 -10.49 10.55 4.07
C GLY A 101 -10.18 11.96 3.59
N SER A 102 -8.97 12.22 3.07
CA SER A 102 -8.56 13.51 2.53
C SER A 102 -9.42 14.00 1.35
N LEU A 103 -10.12 13.08 0.64
CA LEU A 103 -11.06 13.44 -0.43
C LEU A 103 -12.23 14.31 0.07
N LYS A 104 -12.71 14.05 1.30
CA LYS A 104 -13.93 14.66 1.85
C LYS A 104 -13.69 15.48 3.12
N LEU A 105 -12.52 15.40 3.72
CA LEU A 105 -12.19 16.15 4.93
C LEU A 105 -12.17 17.64 4.63
N GLY A 106 -13.05 18.40 5.27
CA GLY A 106 -13.14 19.85 5.09
C GLY A 106 -11.79 20.53 5.37
N GLY A 107 -11.43 21.50 4.53
CA GLY A 107 -10.13 22.17 4.56
C GLY A 107 -8.97 21.37 3.97
N VAL A 108 -9.26 20.18 3.37
CA VAL A 108 -8.32 19.40 2.55
C VAL A 108 -8.95 19.15 1.17
N GLU A 109 -10.05 18.42 1.13
CA GLU A 109 -10.92 18.17 -0.04
C GLU A 109 -10.18 17.86 -1.34
N ASP A 110 -9.13 17.03 -1.23
CA ASP A 110 -8.25 16.67 -2.35
C ASP A 110 -8.98 15.80 -3.37
N LYS A 111 -9.43 16.42 -4.46
CA LYS A 111 -10.20 15.78 -5.53
C LYS A 111 -9.38 14.83 -6.40
N THR A 112 -8.07 14.81 -6.24
CA THR A 112 -7.17 13.86 -6.92
C THR A 112 -7.09 12.51 -6.21
N MET A 113 -7.70 12.39 -5.02
CA MET A 113 -7.81 11.13 -4.29
C MET A 113 -8.90 10.22 -4.87
N ALA A 114 -8.57 8.97 -5.08
CA ALA A 114 -9.49 7.92 -5.47
C ALA A 114 -9.12 6.58 -4.78
N PRO A 115 -10.06 5.65 -4.60
CA PRO A 115 -9.69 4.30 -4.20
C PRO A 115 -9.04 3.57 -5.38
N ALA A 116 -8.02 2.75 -5.12
CA ALA A 116 -7.63 1.67 -6.01
C ALA A 116 -8.03 0.35 -5.34
N ARG A 117 -9.13 -0.23 -5.82
CA ARG A 117 -9.71 -1.44 -5.25
C ARG A 117 -8.78 -2.63 -5.49
N GLY A 118 -8.42 -3.31 -4.41
CA GLY A 118 -7.61 -4.52 -4.44
C GLY A 118 -8.34 -5.69 -3.82
N GLN A 119 -8.69 -6.69 -4.61
CA GLN A 119 -9.20 -7.97 -4.11
C GLN A 119 -8.09 -8.99 -4.02
N ILE A 120 -8.10 -9.77 -2.95
CA ILE A 120 -7.15 -10.85 -2.68
C ILE A 120 -7.84 -12.10 -2.16
N VAL A 121 -7.12 -13.22 -2.25
CA VAL A 121 -7.44 -14.46 -1.52
C VAL A 121 -6.31 -14.75 -0.54
N LEU A 122 -6.64 -14.99 0.71
CA LEU A 122 -5.68 -15.44 1.73
C LEU A 122 -5.82 -16.94 1.90
N VAL A 123 -4.71 -17.67 1.79
CA VAL A 123 -4.66 -19.12 1.94
C VAL A 123 -3.67 -19.54 3.05
N ARG A 124 -3.83 -20.77 3.58
CA ARG A 124 -2.86 -21.37 4.51
C ARG A 124 -1.64 -21.95 3.83
N ASN A 125 -1.76 -22.27 2.55
CA ASN A 125 -0.63 -22.80 1.77
C ASN A 125 0.55 -21.85 1.83
N GLU A 126 1.76 -22.40 1.92
CA GLU A 126 3.00 -21.63 1.88
C GLU A 126 3.59 -21.67 0.48
N CYS A 127 4.18 -20.57 0.03
CA CYS A 127 4.77 -20.44 -1.29
C CYS A 127 5.89 -19.40 -1.29
N THR A 128 7.11 -19.86 -1.46
CA THR A 128 8.33 -19.04 -1.60
C THR A 128 9.05 -19.39 -2.90
N PRO A 129 9.79 -18.48 -3.50
CA PRO A 129 9.87 -17.05 -3.20
C PRO A 129 8.58 -16.29 -3.51
N MET A 130 8.50 -15.05 -3.04
CA MET A 130 7.46 -14.10 -3.43
C MET A 130 7.51 -13.87 -4.94
N LEU A 131 6.35 -13.74 -5.57
CA LEU A 131 6.21 -13.56 -7.01
C LEU A 131 5.34 -12.34 -7.29
N SER A 132 5.67 -11.57 -8.31
CA SER A 132 4.80 -10.56 -8.91
C SER A 132 4.98 -10.56 -10.43
N SER A 133 3.91 -10.34 -11.17
CA SER A 133 3.92 -10.32 -12.63
C SER A 133 3.04 -9.20 -13.16
N SER A 134 3.49 -8.59 -14.27
CA SER A 134 2.71 -7.62 -15.02
C SER A 134 1.69 -8.31 -15.92
N GLY A 135 0.55 -7.66 -16.09
CA GLY A 135 -0.47 -8.07 -17.04
C GLY A 135 -1.14 -9.40 -16.70
N THR A 136 -2.35 -9.53 -17.14
CA THR A 136 -3.07 -10.79 -17.23
C THR A 136 -4.03 -10.71 -18.41
N GLU A 137 -4.45 -11.85 -18.93
CA GLU A 137 -5.48 -11.91 -19.99
C GLU A 137 -6.88 -11.63 -19.46
N ASP A 138 -7.06 -11.62 -18.13
CA ASP A 138 -8.37 -11.45 -17.48
C ASP A 138 -8.88 -10.00 -17.48
N GLY A 139 -7.99 -9.02 -17.63
CA GLY A 139 -8.35 -7.61 -17.73
C GLY A 139 -7.30 -6.64 -17.21
N PRO A 140 -7.41 -5.35 -17.55
CA PRO A 140 -6.39 -4.34 -17.25
C PRO A 140 -6.24 -4.02 -15.76
N ALA A 141 -7.26 -4.32 -14.95
CA ALA A 141 -7.23 -4.12 -13.51
C ALA A 141 -6.76 -5.35 -12.75
N GLU A 142 -6.54 -6.49 -13.42
CA GLU A 142 -6.12 -7.73 -12.78
C GLU A 142 -4.61 -7.91 -12.85
N VAL A 143 -4.02 -8.40 -11.77
CA VAL A 143 -2.57 -8.59 -11.59
C VAL A 143 -2.31 -9.94 -10.94
N LEU A 144 -1.10 -10.45 -11.07
CA LEU A 144 -0.66 -11.65 -10.37
C LEU A 144 0.40 -11.26 -9.33
N TYR A 145 0.16 -11.62 -8.08
CA TYR A 145 1.21 -11.64 -7.05
C TYR A 145 0.93 -12.71 -5.99
N ILE A 146 2.00 -13.26 -5.44
CA ILE A 146 1.99 -14.29 -4.40
C ILE A 146 2.93 -13.82 -3.31
N MET A 147 2.42 -13.57 -2.11
CA MET A 147 3.20 -13.03 -0.99
C MET A 147 2.96 -13.84 0.27
N GLN A 148 3.92 -14.67 0.65
CA GLN A 148 3.89 -15.42 1.91
C GLN A 148 4.21 -14.47 3.07
N ARG A 149 3.29 -14.37 4.04
CA ARG A 149 3.49 -13.55 5.24
C ARG A 149 4.26 -14.34 6.29
N ALA A 150 5.22 -13.67 6.93
CA ALA A 150 6.01 -14.25 8.00
C ALA A 150 5.15 -14.69 9.21
N GLY A 151 5.70 -15.60 10.02
CA GLY A 151 5.10 -16.02 11.28
C GLY A 151 3.77 -16.78 11.13
N GLY A 152 3.64 -17.61 10.09
CA GLY A 152 2.42 -18.41 9.86
C GLY A 152 1.22 -17.59 9.40
N GLY A 153 1.43 -16.37 8.90
CA GLY A 153 0.39 -15.45 8.46
C GLY A 153 -0.39 -15.89 7.20
N GLY A 154 -0.04 -17.03 6.61
CA GLY A 154 -0.57 -17.52 5.34
C GLY A 154 -0.02 -16.77 4.13
N THR A 155 -0.46 -17.15 2.95
CA THR A 155 -0.04 -16.55 1.69
C THR A 155 -1.16 -15.70 1.10
N VAL A 156 -0.82 -14.48 0.72
CA VAL A 156 -1.71 -13.56 -0.01
C VAL A 156 -1.58 -13.85 -1.48
N LEU A 157 -2.69 -14.18 -2.11
CA LEU A 157 -2.82 -14.36 -3.55
C LEU A 157 -3.55 -13.15 -4.12
N GLY A 158 -2.97 -12.51 -5.12
CA GLY A 158 -3.54 -11.29 -5.70
C GLY A 158 -3.55 -11.31 -7.21
N GLY A 159 -4.23 -10.49 -7.81
CA GLY A 159 -5.26 -9.65 -7.24
C GLY A 159 -5.80 -8.66 -8.25
N THR A 160 -6.33 -7.56 -7.76
CA THR A 160 -6.79 -6.46 -8.61
C THR A 160 -6.17 -5.13 -8.22
N TYR A 161 -6.13 -4.18 -9.18
CA TYR A 161 -5.77 -2.79 -8.97
C TYR A 161 -6.70 -1.91 -9.82
N ASP A 162 -7.90 -1.64 -9.30
CA ASP A 162 -8.99 -1.01 -10.04
C ASP A 162 -9.26 0.40 -9.47
N ILE A 163 -8.75 1.43 -10.19
CA ILE A 163 -8.82 2.83 -9.76
C ILE A 163 -10.24 3.36 -9.95
N GLY A 164 -10.75 4.05 -8.93
CA GLY A 164 -12.08 4.65 -8.92
C GLY A 164 -13.18 3.71 -8.44
N ASN A 165 -12.90 2.44 -8.25
CA ASN A 165 -13.87 1.46 -7.80
C ASN A 165 -13.98 1.44 -6.26
N TRP A 166 -15.19 1.77 -5.75
CA TRP A 166 -15.50 1.83 -4.31
C TRP A 166 -16.13 0.54 -3.77
N GLU A 167 -16.34 -0.49 -4.62
CA GLU A 167 -16.97 -1.74 -4.16
C GLU A 167 -16.09 -2.42 -3.10
N SER A 168 -16.66 -2.61 -1.92
CA SER A 168 -15.94 -3.17 -0.77
C SER A 168 -16.19 -4.67 -0.55
N ALA A 169 -17.15 -5.26 -1.25
CA ALA A 169 -17.43 -6.68 -1.19
C ALA A 169 -16.53 -7.48 -2.15
N PRO A 170 -16.06 -8.68 -1.75
CA PRO A 170 -15.36 -9.58 -2.66
C PRO A 170 -16.29 -10.14 -3.75
N ASP A 171 -15.80 -10.14 -4.99
CA ASP A 171 -16.45 -10.82 -6.13
C ASP A 171 -15.93 -12.26 -6.20
N PRO A 172 -16.81 -13.29 -6.15
CA PRO A 172 -16.39 -14.68 -6.20
C PRO A 172 -15.76 -15.07 -7.54
N ASN A 173 -16.14 -14.44 -8.66
CA ASN A 173 -15.54 -14.71 -9.96
C ASN A 173 -14.11 -14.19 -10.04
N ILE A 174 -13.86 -12.99 -9.52
CA ILE A 174 -12.49 -12.45 -9.39
C ILE A 174 -11.65 -13.35 -8.47
N ALA A 175 -12.21 -13.80 -7.36
CA ALA A 175 -11.51 -14.70 -6.45
C ALA A 175 -11.10 -16.01 -7.15
N LEU A 176 -12.00 -16.60 -7.95
CA LEU A 176 -11.70 -17.80 -8.71
C LEU A 176 -10.60 -17.57 -9.77
N ARG A 177 -10.64 -16.45 -10.49
CA ARG A 177 -9.59 -16.09 -11.45
C ARG A 177 -8.23 -15.90 -10.77
N ILE A 178 -8.18 -15.21 -9.62
CA ILE A 178 -6.96 -15.09 -8.82
C ILE A 178 -6.39 -16.46 -8.47
N MET A 179 -7.22 -17.36 -7.94
CA MET A 179 -6.78 -18.70 -7.54
C MET A 179 -6.26 -19.50 -8.73
N LYS A 180 -6.94 -19.45 -9.89
CA LYS A 180 -6.50 -20.13 -11.11
C LYS A 180 -5.14 -19.61 -11.58
N ARG A 181 -4.98 -18.28 -11.74
CA ARG A 181 -3.70 -17.70 -12.14
C ARG A 181 -2.54 -18.11 -11.24
N VAL A 182 -2.79 -18.16 -9.92
CA VAL A 182 -1.75 -18.54 -8.96
C VAL A 182 -1.36 -20.01 -9.13
N VAL A 183 -2.30 -20.94 -9.23
CA VAL A 183 -1.96 -22.36 -9.37
C VAL A 183 -1.36 -22.69 -10.74
N ASP A 184 -1.68 -21.91 -11.76
CA ASP A 184 -1.08 -22.03 -13.10
C ASP A 184 0.38 -21.53 -13.08
N ALA A 185 0.66 -20.40 -12.40
CA ALA A 185 2.01 -19.85 -12.28
C ALA A 185 2.88 -20.63 -11.27
N ARG A 186 2.30 -21.17 -10.22
CA ARG A 186 2.96 -21.87 -9.11
C ARG A 186 2.17 -23.12 -8.70
N PRO A 187 2.19 -24.20 -9.52
CA PRO A 187 1.47 -25.44 -9.20
C PRO A 187 1.97 -26.12 -7.93
N ASP A 188 3.20 -25.85 -7.53
CA ASP A 188 3.81 -26.34 -6.30
C ASP A 188 3.08 -25.88 -5.03
N ILE A 189 2.43 -24.71 -5.03
CA ILE A 189 1.64 -24.21 -3.88
C ILE A 189 0.56 -25.19 -3.41
N THR A 190 0.09 -26.04 -4.30
CA THR A 190 -0.93 -27.06 -4.01
C THR A 190 -0.43 -28.50 -4.20
N GLY A 191 0.86 -28.67 -4.51
CA GLY A 191 1.41 -29.98 -4.91
C GLY A 191 0.76 -30.53 -6.18
N GLY A 192 0.41 -29.65 -7.13
CA GLY A 192 -0.21 -30.00 -8.41
C GLY A 192 -1.71 -30.30 -8.36
N ARG A 193 -2.40 -30.10 -7.23
CA ARG A 193 -3.83 -30.38 -7.06
C ARG A 193 -4.77 -29.29 -7.61
N GLY A 194 -4.24 -28.28 -8.28
CA GLY A 194 -5.04 -27.17 -8.78
C GLY A 194 -5.71 -26.34 -7.69
N VAL A 195 -6.75 -25.59 -8.04
CA VAL A 195 -7.46 -24.67 -7.13
C VAL A 195 -8.02 -25.38 -5.90
N GLU A 196 -8.45 -26.64 -6.05
CA GLU A 196 -9.01 -27.43 -4.94
C GLU A 196 -7.99 -27.76 -3.84
N GLY A 197 -6.69 -27.67 -4.17
CA GLY A 197 -5.61 -27.82 -3.20
C GLY A 197 -5.35 -26.58 -2.34
N LEU A 198 -6.01 -25.44 -2.59
CA LEU A 198 -5.89 -24.22 -1.82
C LEU A 198 -6.74 -24.26 -0.55
N SER A 199 -6.11 -24.08 0.60
CA SER A 199 -6.79 -23.95 1.89
C SER A 199 -7.14 -22.49 2.14
N VAL A 200 -8.28 -22.03 1.61
CA VAL A 200 -8.72 -20.65 1.69
C VAL A 200 -9.07 -20.27 3.13
N VAL A 201 -8.48 -19.18 3.62
CA VAL A 201 -8.79 -18.55 4.92
C VAL A 201 -9.88 -17.52 4.74
N ARG A 202 -9.73 -16.63 3.75
CA ARG A 202 -10.73 -15.60 3.44
C ARG A 202 -10.50 -14.96 2.08
N HIS A 203 -11.56 -14.40 1.53
CA HIS A 203 -11.52 -13.40 0.49
C HIS A 203 -11.53 -12.01 1.14
N ALA A 204 -10.78 -11.06 0.59
CA ALA A 204 -10.74 -9.72 1.15
C ALA A 204 -10.61 -8.66 0.05
N VAL A 205 -11.18 -7.49 0.35
CA VAL A 205 -11.05 -6.28 -0.47
C VAL A 205 -10.43 -5.19 0.39
N GLY A 206 -9.51 -4.43 -0.20
CA GLY A 206 -8.96 -3.20 0.37
C GLY A 206 -9.05 -2.07 -0.65
N LEU A 207 -9.36 -0.87 -0.18
CA LEU A 207 -9.36 0.34 -0.98
C LEU A 207 -8.06 1.08 -0.71
N ARG A 208 -7.11 0.97 -1.64
CA ARG A 208 -5.82 1.66 -1.52
C ARG A 208 -6.02 3.16 -1.75
N PRO A 209 -5.40 4.03 -0.95
CA PRO A 209 -5.52 5.49 -1.11
C PRO A 209 -4.67 5.98 -2.30
N TYR A 210 -5.17 5.77 -3.51
CA TYR A 210 -4.56 6.28 -4.72
C TYR A 210 -4.72 7.81 -4.80
N ARG A 211 -3.70 8.49 -5.27
CA ARG A 211 -3.71 9.92 -5.57
C ARG A 211 -3.12 10.16 -6.95
N GLU A 212 -3.81 10.85 -7.80
CA GLU A 212 -3.27 11.34 -9.05
C GLU A 212 -2.13 12.32 -8.76
N GLY A 213 -1.00 12.16 -9.44
CA GLY A 213 0.21 12.94 -9.17
C GLY A 213 1.09 12.39 -8.02
N GLY A 214 0.69 11.28 -7.39
CA GLY A 214 1.51 10.58 -6.39
C GLY A 214 1.29 11.04 -4.95
N VAL A 215 2.20 10.64 -4.06
CA VAL A 215 2.13 10.91 -2.61
C VAL A 215 2.22 12.41 -2.33
N ARG A 216 1.38 12.91 -1.43
CA ARG A 216 1.43 14.28 -0.92
C ARG A 216 2.17 14.31 0.40
N ILE A 217 3.42 14.83 0.39
CA ILE A 217 4.22 15.12 1.59
C ILE A 217 4.67 16.57 1.50
N GLU A 218 3.93 17.48 2.13
CA GLU A 218 4.19 18.92 2.09
C GLU A 218 3.57 19.66 3.27
N GLU A 219 4.07 20.86 3.54
CA GLU A 219 3.49 21.77 4.51
C GLU A 219 2.45 22.70 3.87
N GLU A 220 1.36 22.96 4.59
CA GLU A 220 0.33 23.92 4.21
C GLU A 220 -0.02 24.79 5.44
N ARG A 221 -0.32 26.06 5.22
CA ARG A 221 -0.78 26.95 6.27
C ARG A 221 -2.24 27.33 6.01
N LEU A 222 -3.11 27.02 6.94
CA LEU A 222 -4.50 27.43 6.89
C LEU A 222 -4.69 28.91 7.20
N ASP A 223 -5.84 29.49 6.81
CA ASP A 223 -6.17 30.91 7.03
C ASP A 223 -6.14 31.33 8.51
N ASP A 224 -6.43 30.39 9.43
CA ASP A 224 -6.36 30.61 10.88
C ASP A 224 -4.94 30.51 11.45
N GLY A 225 -3.94 30.35 10.58
CA GLY A 225 -2.54 30.25 10.93
C GLY A 225 -2.07 28.87 11.37
N THR A 226 -2.95 27.85 11.41
CA THR A 226 -2.58 26.47 11.74
C THR A 226 -1.70 25.87 10.65
N TRP A 227 -0.61 25.21 11.05
CA TRP A 227 0.23 24.46 10.14
C TRP A 227 -0.27 23.02 10.01
N ILE A 228 -0.39 22.57 8.76
CA ILE A 228 -0.69 21.18 8.41
C ILE A 228 0.53 20.61 7.70
N VAL A 229 0.91 19.38 8.05
CA VAL A 229 1.86 18.56 7.29
C VAL A 229 1.09 17.38 6.72
N HIS A 230 0.99 17.31 5.41
CA HIS A 230 0.29 16.23 4.72
C HIS A 230 1.18 15.00 4.56
N ASN A 231 0.61 13.81 4.67
CA ASN A 231 1.27 12.52 4.45
C ASN A 231 0.21 11.48 4.02
N TYR A 232 -0.20 11.53 2.76
CA TYR A 232 -1.22 10.61 2.22
C TYR A 232 -1.07 10.38 0.71
N GLY A 233 -1.88 9.48 0.15
CA GLY A 233 -1.87 9.19 -1.27
C GLY A 233 -0.91 8.08 -1.69
N HIS A 234 -0.50 7.20 -0.77
CA HIS A 234 0.54 6.18 -0.98
C HIS A 234 0.10 4.97 -1.82
N SER A 235 -1.18 4.87 -2.16
CA SER A 235 -1.71 3.72 -2.92
C SER A 235 -1.29 2.37 -2.33
N GLY A 236 -0.68 1.50 -3.11
CA GLY A 236 -0.17 0.19 -2.70
C GLY A 236 1.17 0.21 -1.96
N TRP A 237 1.86 1.35 -1.92
CA TRP A 237 3.25 1.48 -1.46
C TRP A 237 3.40 1.96 -0.01
N GLY A 238 2.29 2.22 0.67
CA GLY A 238 2.28 2.87 1.97
C GLY A 238 3.11 2.17 3.04
N TYR A 239 3.14 0.84 3.07
CA TYR A 239 3.95 0.10 4.04
C TYR A 239 5.44 0.14 3.68
N GLN A 240 5.78 -0.08 2.43
CA GLN A 240 7.18 -0.10 1.95
C GLN A 240 7.85 1.27 2.12
N GLY A 241 7.15 2.35 1.75
CA GLY A 241 7.65 3.72 1.86
C GLY A 241 7.47 4.37 3.23
N SER A 242 6.89 3.67 4.22
CA SER A 242 6.44 4.29 5.47
C SER A 242 7.54 4.98 6.27
N TYR A 243 8.73 4.40 6.34
CA TYR A 243 9.86 4.99 7.08
C TYR A 243 10.37 6.26 6.41
N GLY A 244 10.66 6.23 5.10
CA GLY A 244 11.12 7.41 4.38
C GLY A 244 10.08 8.54 4.35
N CYS A 245 8.80 8.19 4.20
CA CYS A 245 7.71 9.17 4.30
C CYS A 245 7.60 9.77 5.71
N ALA A 246 7.76 8.96 6.75
CA ALA A 246 7.76 9.45 8.13
C ALA A 246 8.95 10.36 8.42
N GLU A 247 10.15 10.02 7.93
CA GLU A 247 11.35 10.87 8.04
C GLU A 247 11.12 12.23 7.39
N ALA A 248 10.62 12.25 6.15
CA ALA A 248 10.30 13.50 5.46
C ALA A 248 9.26 14.35 6.23
N VAL A 249 8.25 13.72 6.82
CA VAL A 249 7.27 14.42 7.67
C VAL A 249 7.92 15.00 8.92
N VAL A 250 8.80 14.25 9.59
CA VAL A 250 9.53 14.73 10.78
C VAL A 250 10.39 15.93 10.43
N GLU A 251 11.11 15.90 9.30
CA GLU A 251 11.91 17.04 8.82
C GLU A 251 11.06 18.31 8.60
N LEU A 252 9.87 18.14 7.98
CA LEU A 252 8.92 19.24 7.79
C LEU A 252 8.45 19.80 9.13
N VAL A 253 8.05 18.95 10.06
CA VAL A 253 7.59 19.34 11.40
C VAL A 253 8.70 20.08 12.16
N GLU A 254 9.93 19.58 12.15
CA GLU A 254 11.05 20.22 12.82
C GLU A 254 11.41 21.57 12.20
N ARG A 255 11.34 21.71 10.88
CA ARG A 255 11.52 22.98 10.18
C ARG A 255 10.47 23.99 10.61
N LEU A 256 9.20 23.61 10.68
CA LEU A 256 8.11 24.46 11.13
C LEU A 256 8.29 24.89 12.60
N ARG A 257 8.68 23.97 13.47
CA ARG A 257 8.95 24.27 14.89
C ARG A 257 10.04 25.32 15.06
N ARG A 258 11.14 25.22 14.30
CA ARG A 258 12.20 26.26 14.30
C ARG A 258 11.69 27.61 13.83
N ARG A 259 10.80 27.66 12.83
CA ARG A 259 10.20 28.89 12.28
C ARG A 259 9.20 29.54 13.23
N THR A 260 8.45 28.77 13.99
CA THR A 260 7.40 29.27 14.89
C THR A 260 7.86 29.50 16.31
N GLY A 261 9.10 29.11 16.67
CA GLY A 261 9.61 29.19 18.04
C GLY A 261 8.89 28.26 19.02
N SER A 262 8.15 27.30 18.53
CA SER A 262 7.38 26.36 19.36
C SER A 262 8.31 25.46 20.17
N LYS A 263 8.18 25.49 21.51
CA LYS A 263 8.90 24.62 22.45
C LYS A 263 8.02 23.41 22.79
N ILE A 264 8.64 22.21 22.88
CA ILE A 264 7.99 21.00 23.38
C ILE A 264 7.61 21.18 24.85
#